data_7631b4658052a855da1bc0a7c53c9490
#
_entry.id   7631b4658052a855da1bc0a7c53c9490
#
_cell.length_a   1.000
_cell.length_b   1.000
_cell.length_c   1.000
_cell.angle_alpha   90.00
_cell.angle_beta   90.00
_cell.angle_gamma   90.00
#
_symmetry.space_group_name_H-M   'P 1'
#
loop_
_entity.id
_entity.type
_entity.pdbx_description
1 polymer ?
#
loop_
_entity_poly.entity_id
_entity_poly.type
_entity_poly.pdbx_seq_one_letter_code
_entity_poly.pdbx_strand_id
1 'polypeptide(L)'
;MDGAVRTLVMGEDGSEAADGAWLWITEHDWSGWRIEVLSVDTAALAQGPISGENAHPHPWQPPSPRVLRTDRGQIEFVHLTADGDPRVVINRLDSAGLLVIGHRGRGALKALTLGSTADWLLHRPPAPLAIIRSARPTRRVLLCVDGSADAREATRVLAAMPWIGGVTVVVLSVDDGRIRPHGAIQEAQAVLQAVGAEPEPRIRESLGHSVSFNVRSTVLEVLEREPVDLVVLGARGLGLGHHILRGSTAAAVAHHAPCSVLVARADDADDERP
;
A
#
# COMPACT_ATOMS: atom_id res chain seq x y z
N MET A 1 -20.56 -3.32 18.14
CA MET A 1 -19.42 -3.88 17.40
C MET A 1 -18.21 -3.09 17.87
N ASP A 2 -17.35 -3.76 18.66
CA ASP A 2 -16.10 -3.16 19.13
C ASP A 2 -15.24 -2.86 17.90
N GLY A 3 -15.20 -1.59 17.53
CA GLY A 3 -14.36 -1.12 16.42
C GLY A 3 -12.91 -1.12 16.87
N ALA A 4 -12.17 -2.20 16.62
CA ALA A 4 -10.73 -2.17 16.79
C ALA A 4 -10.17 -0.97 16.01
N VAL A 5 -9.45 -0.09 16.71
CA VAL A 5 -8.82 1.09 16.09
C VAL A 5 -7.81 0.58 15.07
N ARG A 6 -7.98 0.99 13.81
CA ARG A 6 -7.03 0.64 12.75
C ARG A 6 -5.72 1.38 12.94
N THR A 7 -4.62 0.70 12.68
CA THR A 7 -3.29 1.31 12.83
C THR A 7 -2.65 1.52 11.45
N LEU A 8 -2.24 2.76 11.19
CA LEU A 8 -1.34 3.09 10.09
C LEU A 8 0.07 3.13 10.66
N VAL A 9 0.98 2.34 10.07
CA VAL A 9 2.40 2.38 10.41
C VAL A 9 3.15 3.05 9.27
N MET A 10 3.88 4.11 9.57
CA MET A 10 4.77 4.79 8.63
C MET A 10 6.21 4.40 8.89
N GLY A 11 6.91 3.91 7.86
CA GLY A 11 8.36 3.71 7.91
C GLY A 11 9.13 5.01 7.70
N GLU A 12 9.95 5.38 8.68
CA GLU A 12 10.75 6.61 8.72
C GLU A 12 12.24 6.29 8.71
N ASP A 13 12.98 6.77 7.72
CA ASP A 13 14.43 6.58 7.59
C ASP A 13 15.21 7.88 7.40
N GLY A 14 14.55 9.03 7.52
CA GLY A 14 15.11 10.37 7.33
C GLY A 14 15.46 10.67 5.88
N SER A 15 14.84 10.02 4.91
CA SER A 15 14.96 10.34 3.49
C SER A 15 13.90 11.34 3.05
N GLU A 16 14.17 12.07 1.96
CA GLU A 16 13.20 12.98 1.33
C GLU A 16 11.90 12.22 0.94
N ALA A 17 12.00 10.96 0.58
CA ALA A 17 10.83 10.16 0.26
C ALA A 17 10.00 9.78 1.50
N ALA A 18 10.63 9.58 2.67
CA ALA A 18 9.94 9.40 3.93
C ALA A 18 9.27 10.71 4.37
N ASP A 19 9.93 11.86 4.20
CA ASP A 19 9.31 13.18 4.40
C ASP A 19 8.08 13.36 3.49
N GLY A 20 8.18 12.95 2.24
CA GLY A 20 7.06 12.96 1.30
C GLY A 20 5.89 12.06 1.75
N ALA A 21 6.18 10.90 2.31
CA ALA A 21 5.17 10.00 2.86
C ALA A 21 4.50 10.60 4.10
N TRP A 22 5.27 11.24 4.97
CA TRP A 22 4.73 11.95 6.13
C TRP A 22 3.81 13.11 5.71
N LEU A 23 4.23 13.93 4.76
CA LEU A 23 3.41 15.01 4.20
C LEU A 23 2.12 14.46 3.58
N TRP A 24 2.20 13.33 2.84
CA TRP A 24 1.00 12.69 2.32
C TRP A 24 0.04 12.27 3.44
N ILE A 25 0.54 11.72 4.55
CA ILE A 25 -0.30 11.40 5.72
C ILE A 25 -0.97 12.65 6.26
N THR A 26 -0.24 13.77 6.43
CA THR A 26 -0.78 15.01 7.00
C THR A 26 -1.79 15.73 6.10
N GLU A 27 -1.80 15.42 4.82
CA GLU A 27 -2.75 15.99 3.84
C GLU A 27 -4.09 15.23 3.78
N HIS A 28 -4.25 14.15 4.57
CA HIS A 28 -5.47 13.35 4.61
C HIS A 28 -6.07 13.29 6.01
N ASP A 29 -7.38 13.08 6.07
CA ASP A 29 -8.08 12.79 7.32
C ASP A 29 -7.86 11.32 7.72
N TRP A 30 -7.43 11.09 8.95
CA TRP A 30 -7.23 9.77 9.54
C TRP A 30 -8.07 9.59 10.80
N SER A 31 -9.26 10.19 10.83
CA SER A 31 -10.19 10.05 11.94
C SER A 31 -10.48 8.57 12.23
N GLY A 32 -10.33 8.17 13.50
CA GLY A 32 -10.49 6.78 13.91
C GLY A 32 -9.33 5.84 13.62
N TRP A 33 -8.20 6.37 13.09
CA TRP A 33 -6.98 5.61 12.93
C TRP A 33 -5.92 6.04 13.95
N ARG A 34 -5.11 5.08 14.39
CA ARG A 34 -3.89 5.32 15.15
C ARG A 34 -2.73 5.42 14.18
N ILE A 35 -1.87 6.41 14.34
CA ILE A 35 -0.68 6.57 13.50
C ILE A 35 0.56 6.26 14.32
N GLU A 36 1.39 5.34 13.81
CA GLU A 36 2.67 4.95 14.38
C GLU A 36 3.77 5.27 13.36
N VAL A 37 4.77 6.04 13.78
CA VAL A 37 5.95 6.36 12.97
C VAL A 37 7.09 5.46 13.46
N LEU A 38 7.53 4.54 12.63
CA LEU A 38 8.56 3.55 12.95
C LEU A 38 9.90 3.94 12.33
N SER A 39 10.90 4.20 13.16
CA SER A 39 12.30 4.33 12.75
C SER A 39 13.08 3.08 13.14
N VAL A 40 13.88 2.56 12.21
CA VAL A 40 14.74 1.39 12.47
C VAL A 40 16.21 1.81 12.39
N ASP A 41 16.92 1.65 13.51
CA ASP A 41 18.37 1.89 13.55
C ASP A 41 19.12 0.67 12.99
N THR A 42 19.85 0.90 11.93
CA THR A 42 20.69 -0.11 11.26
C THR A 42 22.13 -0.13 11.77
N ALA A 43 22.51 0.76 12.69
CA ALA A 43 23.89 0.86 13.19
C ALA A 43 24.37 -0.43 13.86
N ALA A 44 23.47 -1.18 14.51
CA ALA A 44 23.77 -2.47 15.09
C ALA A 44 24.21 -3.52 14.03
N LEU A 45 23.76 -3.42 12.80
CA LEU A 45 24.14 -4.33 11.69
C LEU A 45 25.60 -4.13 11.26
N ALA A 46 26.16 -2.92 11.44
CA ALA A 46 27.54 -2.61 11.08
C ALA A 46 28.58 -3.20 12.05
N GLN A 47 28.15 -3.63 13.24
CA GLN A 47 29.04 -4.13 14.30
C GLN A 47 29.23 -5.66 14.29
N GLY A 48 28.65 -6.38 13.32
CA GLY A 48 28.71 -7.85 13.21
C GLY A 48 27.62 -8.55 14.05
N PRO A 49 27.54 -9.89 14.00
CA PRO A 49 26.52 -10.63 14.73
C PRO A 49 26.69 -10.40 16.24
N ILE A 50 25.70 -9.80 16.87
CA ILE A 50 25.61 -9.68 18.32
C ILE A 50 25.44 -11.11 18.84
N SER A 51 26.49 -11.66 19.46
CA SER A 51 26.40 -12.92 20.17
C SER A 51 25.35 -12.76 21.27
N GLY A 52 24.36 -13.63 21.23
CA GLY A 52 23.03 -13.51 21.82
C GLY A 52 22.89 -13.53 23.34
N GLU A 53 23.73 -12.92 24.13
CA GLU A 53 23.56 -12.92 25.61
C GLU A 53 23.37 -11.53 26.25
N ASN A 54 23.51 -10.44 25.52
CA ASN A 54 23.41 -9.09 26.09
C ASN A 54 22.34 -8.18 25.45
N ALA A 55 21.40 -8.71 24.72
CA ALA A 55 20.22 -7.94 24.34
C ALA A 55 19.24 -7.89 25.51
N HIS A 56 19.59 -7.14 26.56
CA HIS A 56 18.57 -6.70 27.51
C HIS A 56 17.72 -5.67 26.79
N PRO A 57 16.43 -5.94 26.53
CA PRO A 57 15.53 -4.89 26.10
C PRO A 57 15.55 -3.83 27.21
N HIS A 58 15.98 -2.62 26.91
CA HIS A 58 15.62 -1.48 27.72
C HIS A 58 14.11 -1.61 28.01
N PRO A 59 13.64 -1.42 29.25
CA PRO A 59 12.21 -1.47 29.52
C PRO A 59 11.55 -0.49 28.59
N TRP A 60 10.85 -1.03 27.59
CA TRP A 60 10.16 -0.25 26.57
C TRP A 60 9.07 0.56 27.26
N GLN A 61 9.31 1.84 27.41
CA GLN A 61 8.26 2.77 27.78
C GLN A 61 7.61 3.21 26.47
N PRO A 62 6.33 2.94 26.27
CA PRO A 62 5.65 3.42 25.07
C PRO A 62 5.83 4.94 24.98
N PRO A 63 6.35 5.45 23.87
CA PRO A 63 6.52 6.88 23.72
C PRO A 63 5.16 7.57 23.87
N SER A 64 5.15 8.71 24.55
CA SER A 64 3.91 9.48 24.71
C SER A 64 3.40 9.93 23.34
N PRO A 65 2.08 9.81 23.10
CA PRO A 65 1.48 10.30 21.86
C PRO A 65 1.83 11.77 21.63
N ARG A 66 2.13 12.12 20.38
CA ARG A 66 2.32 13.49 19.93
C ARG A 66 1.11 13.90 19.12
N VAL A 67 0.81 15.18 19.15
CA VAL A 67 -0.31 15.75 18.42
C VAL A 67 0.20 16.75 17.42
N LEU A 68 -0.11 16.54 16.15
CA LEU A 68 0.08 17.51 15.09
C LEU A 68 -1.26 18.13 14.70
N ARG A 69 -1.33 19.46 14.70
CA ARG A 69 -2.49 20.18 14.18
C ARG A 69 -2.23 20.49 12.71
N THR A 70 -3.14 20.09 11.88
CA THR A 70 -3.13 20.37 10.44
C THR A 70 -4.38 21.18 10.06
N ASP A 71 -4.41 21.74 8.87
CA ASP A 71 -5.60 22.42 8.34
C ASP A 71 -6.80 21.47 8.16
N ARG A 72 -6.57 20.15 8.23
CA ARG A 72 -7.58 19.09 8.10
C ARG A 72 -7.98 18.45 9.43
N GLY A 73 -7.42 18.92 10.52
CA GLY A 73 -7.73 18.39 11.86
C GLY A 73 -6.50 18.16 12.71
N GLN A 74 -6.67 17.24 13.67
CA GLN A 74 -5.64 16.87 14.62
C GLN A 74 -5.21 15.43 14.36
N ILE A 75 -3.92 15.21 14.17
CA ILE A 75 -3.30 13.89 14.02
C ILE A 75 -2.58 13.55 15.32
N GLU A 76 -3.00 12.46 15.96
CA GLU A 76 -2.27 11.86 17.06
C GLU A 76 -1.37 10.76 16.53
N PHE A 77 -0.09 10.79 16.88
CA PHE A 77 0.87 9.78 16.44
C PHE A 77 1.87 9.39 17.54
N VAL A 78 2.41 8.20 17.41
CA VAL A 78 3.42 7.64 18.31
C VAL A 78 4.67 7.33 17.50
N HIS A 79 5.84 7.72 18.01
CA HIS A 79 7.11 7.40 17.38
C HIS A 79 7.71 6.13 18.03
N LEU A 80 7.87 5.10 17.23
CA LEU A 80 8.47 3.83 17.63
C LEU A 80 9.90 3.75 17.10
N THR A 81 10.80 3.18 17.88
CA THR A 81 12.17 2.89 17.45
C THR A 81 12.46 1.41 17.61
N ALA A 82 13.20 0.84 16.69
CA ALA A 82 13.66 -0.55 16.75
C ALA A 82 15.07 -0.65 16.17
N ASP A 83 15.82 -1.65 16.59
CA ASP A 83 17.15 -1.95 16.07
C ASP A 83 17.08 -3.12 15.10
N GLY A 84 17.84 -3.07 14.00
CA GLY A 84 18.00 -4.19 13.10
C GLY A 84 17.80 -3.90 11.62
N ASP A 85 17.49 -4.94 10.85
CA ASP A 85 17.12 -4.80 9.43
C ASP A 85 15.68 -4.32 9.32
N PRO A 86 15.41 -3.16 8.67
CA PRO A 86 14.07 -2.63 8.50
C PRO A 86 13.08 -3.64 7.91
N ARG A 87 13.54 -4.49 6.99
CA ARG A 87 12.71 -5.53 6.35
C ARG A 87 12.23 -6.57 7.37
N VAL A 88 13.10 -6.96 8.29
CA VAL A 88 12.78 -7.94 9.35
C VAL A 88 11.87 -7.32 10.39
N VAL A 89 12.17 -6.09 10.81
CA VAL A 89 11.38 -5.37 11.82
C VAL A 89 9.97 -5.12 11.31
N ILE A 90 9.84 -4.57 10.11
CA ILE A 90 8.53 -4.26 9.50
C ILE A 90 7.71 -5.55 9.27
N ASN A 91 8.35 -6.64 8.88
CA ASN A 91 7.65 -7.91 8.63
C ASN A 91 7.07 -8.57 9.90
N ARG A 92 7.39 -8.05 11.08
CA ARG A 92 6.83 -8.50 12.37
C ARG A 92 5.67 -7.63 12.87
N LEU A 93 5.21 -6.69 12.05
CA LEU A 93 4.08 -5.81 12.38
C LEU A 93 2.76 -6.54 12.13
N ASP A 94 2.34 -7.39 13.06
CA ASP A 94 1.13 -8.22 12.91
C ASP A 94 -0.19 -7.43 13.04
N SER A 95 -0.15 -6.16 13.41
CA SER A 95 -1.33 -5.34 13.70
C SER A 95 -1.52 -4.12 12.80
N ALA A 96 -0.69 -3.95 11.78
CA ALA A 96 -0.81 -2.82 10.86
C ALA A 96 -2.00 -3.01 9.93
N GLY A 97 -2.96 -2.07 9.97
CA GLY A 97 -4.05 -1.99 8.98
C GLY A 97 -3.60 -1.37 7.66
N LEU A 98 -2.52 -0.57 7.70
CA LEU A 98 -1.87 0.05 6.54
C LEU A 98 -0.41 0.34 6.86
N LEU A 99 0.49 -0.10 5.99
CA LEU A 99 1.90 0.27 6.02
C LEU A 99 2.17 1.34 4.96
N VAL A 100 2.75 2.47 5.37
CA VAL A 100 3.08 3.60 4.50
C VAL A 100 4.58 3.81 4.48
N ILE A 101 5.18 3.83 3.30
CA ILE A 101 6.63 4.06 3.12
C ILE A 101 6.88 5.01 1.95
N GLY A 102 8.02 5.68 1.99
CA GLY A 102 8.56 6.38 0.83
C GLY A 102 9.02 5.40 -0.25
N HIS A 103 8.96 5.82 -1.50
CA HIS A 103 9.39 4.96 -2.62
C HIS A 103 10.90 4.70 -2.65
N ARG A 104 11.72 5.48 -1.94
CA ARG A 104 13.19 5.35 -1.84
C ARG A 104 13.66 5.67 -0.43
N GLY A 105 14.75 5.04 0.01
CA GLY A 105 15.42 5.35 1.25
C GLY A 105 16.72 6.13 1.03
N ARG A 106 17.45 6.44 2.12
CA ARG A 106 18.69 7.24 2.15
C ARG A 106 19.80 6.77 1.21
N GLY A 107 19.90 5.47 0.96
CA GLY A 107 20.98 4.89 0.15
C GLY A 107 20.60 4.57 -1.30
N ALA A 108 19.40 4.94 -1.74
CA ALA A 108 18.93 4.55 -3.06
C ALA A 108 19.66 5.32 -4.18
N LEU A 109 20.21 4.57 -5.14
CA LEU A 109 20.74 5.16 -6.36
C LEU A 109 19.62 5.87 -7.13
N LYS A 110 19.90 7.07 -7.67
CA LYS A 110 18.92 7.86 -8.42
C LYS A 110 18.30 7.12 -9.62
N ALA A 111 19.01 6.11 -10.14
CA ALA A 111 18.54 5.28 -11.26
C ALA A 111 17.50 4.22 -10.85
N LEU A 112 17.34 3.90 -9.55
CA LEU A 112 16.37 2.90 -9.10
C LEU A 112 14.99 3.54 -8.97
N THR A 113 13.99 2.82 -9.45
CA THR A 113 12.57 3.23 -9.34
C THR A 113 12.01 3.02 -7.95
N LEU A 114 12.46 1.97 -7.24
CA LEU A 114 12.14 1.66 -5.85
C LEU A 114 13.41 1.45 -5.02
N GLY A 115 13.34 1.78 -3.73
CA GLY A 115 14.36 1.42 -2.74
C GLY A 115 14.28 -0.06 -2.35
N SER A 116 15.38 -0.61 -1.81
CA SER A 116 15.50 -2.04 -1.46
C SER A 116 14.46 -2.52 -0.45
N THR A 117 14.08 -1.68 0.52
CA THR A 117 13.03 -2.01 1.51
C THR A 117 11.65 -2.04 0.85
N ALA A 118 11.33 -1.04 0.02
CA ALA A 118 10.06 -0.98 -0.70
C ALA A 118 9.91 -2.16 -1.67
N ASP A 119 10.95 -2.46 -2.42
CA ASP A 119 10.97 -3.60 -3.35
C ASP A 119 10.81 -4.94 -2.62
N TRP A 120 11.50 -5.13 -1.50
CA TRP A 120 11.38 -6.35 -0.70
C TRP A 120 9.98 -6.53 -0.10
N LEU A 121 9.41 -5.47 0.49
CA LEU A 121 8.06 -5.49 1.08
C LEU A 121 6.98 -5.73 0.03
N LEU A 122 7.18 -5.25 -1.20
CA LEU A 122 6.24 -5.48 -2.30
C LEU A 122 6.03 -6.97 -2.61
N HIS A 123 7.07 -7.79 -2.43
CA HIS A 123 6.98 -9.23 -2.67
C HIS A 123 6.22 -9.98 -1.56
N ARG A 124 6.27 -9.49 -0.32
CA ARG A 124 5.61 -10.08 0.85
C ARG A 124 5.19 -9.00 1.84
N PRO A 125 4.20 -8.19 1.52
CA PRO A 125 3.76 -7.15 2.43
C PRO A 125 3.10 -7.80 3.66
N PRO A 126 3.53 -7.45 4.89
CA PRO A 126 2.93 -7.96 6.13
C PRO A 126 1.53 -7.38 6.36
N ALA A 127 1.24 -6.25 5.72
CA ALA A 127 -0.01 -5.52 5.74
C ALA A 127 -0.23 -4.85 4.38
N PRO A 128 -1.41 -4.30 4.07
CA PRO A 128 -1.60 -3.43 2.92
C PRO A 128 -0.49 -2.36 2.86
N LEU A 129 0.18 -2.25 1.72
CA LEU A 129 1.39 -1.45 1.54
C LEU A 129 1.13 -0.26 0.61
N ALA A 130 1.26 0.97 1.14
CA ALA A 130 1.27 2.20 0.35
C ALA A 130 2.71 2.70 0.14
N ILE A 131 3.12 2.79 -1.12
CA ILE A 131 4.42 3.32 -1.55
C ILE A 131 4.19 4.73 -2.08
N ILE A 132 4.60 5.73 -1.33
CA ILE A 132 4.31 7.13 -1.61
C ILE A 132 5.41 7.75 -2.48
N ARG A 133 4.97 8.38 -3.58
CA ARG A 133 5.83 9.10 -4.53
C ARG A 133 5.62 10.60 -4.52
N SER A 134 4.47 11.05 -4.03
CA SER A 134 4.09 12.46 -4.03
C SER A 134 3.50 12.84 -2.67
N ALA A 135 3.95 13.96 -2.15
CA ALA A 135 3.42 14.59 -0.94
C ALA A 135 2.03 15.24 -1.14
N ARG A 136 1.53 15.27 -2.37
CA ARG A 136 0.25 15.93 -2.68
C ARG A 136 -0.92 15.13 -2.13
N PRO A 137 -2.04 15.82 -1.75
CA PRO A 137 -3.25 15.13 -1.37
C PRO A 137 -3.79 14.30 -2.54
N THR A 138 -4.31 13.12 -2.25
CA THR A 138 -4.97 12.26 -3.22
C THR A 138 -6.31 12.88 -3.62
N ARG A 139 -6.51 13.10 -4.90
CA ARG A 139 -7.76 13.61 -5.48
C ARG A 139 -8.39 12.60 -6.42
N ARG A 140 -7.57 11.79 -7.08
CA ARG A 140 -8.01 10.78 -8.04
C ARG A 140 -7.32 9.45 -7.78
N VAL A 141 -8.14 8.42 -7.54
CA VAL A 141 -7.72 7.04 -7.30
C VAL A 141 -8.09 6.18 -8.51
N LEU A 142 -7.17 5.33 -8.96
CA LEU A 142 -7.44 4.26 -9.90
C LEU A 142 -7.43 2.93 -9.12
N LEU A 143 -8.58 2.32 -8.91
CA LEU A 143 -8.71 1.00 -8.31
C LEU A 143 -8.77 -0.06 -9.43
N CYS A 144 -7.78 -0.95 -9.47
CA CYS A 144 -7.72 -2.04 -10.45
C CYS A 144 -8.32 -3.32 -9.85
N VAL A 145 -9.33 -3.89 -10.51
CA VAL A 145 -10.06 -5.07 -10.04
C VAL A 145 -10.15 -6.15 -11.11
N ASP A 146 -9.99 -7.41 -10.70
CA ASP A 146 -10.12 -8.59 -11.55
C ASP A 146 -11.02 -9.67 -10.93
N GLY A 147 -11.57 -9.41 -9.72
CA GLY A 147 -12.39 -10.35 -8.98
C GLY A 147 -11.57 -11.33 -8.11
N SER A 148 -10.25 -11.18 -7.99
CA SER A 148 -9.41 -11.96 -7.07
C SER A 148 -9.65 -11.57 -5.61
N ALA A 149 -9.27 -12.45 -4.68
CA ALA A 149 -9.33 -12.17 -3.24
C ALA A 149 -8.49 -10.93 -2.87
N ASP A 150 -7.31 -10.79 -3.46
CA ASP A 150 -6.43 -9.64 -3.23
C ASP A 150 -7.01 -8.33 -3.77
N ALA A 151 -7.74 -8.37 -4.91
CA ALA A 151 -8.44 -7.19 -5.43
C ALA A 151 -9.63 -6.77 -4.54
N ARG A 152 -10.34 -7.75 -3.96
CA ARG A 152 -11.37 -7.48 -2.94
C ARG A 152 -10.77 -6.85 -1.69
N GLU A 153 -9.62 -7.36 -1.24
CA GLU A 153 -8.92 -6.79 -0.09
C GLU A 153 -8.45 -5.37 -0.39
N ALA A 154 -7.88 -5.11 -1.56
CA ALA A 154 -7.51 -3.76 -2.00
C ALA A 154 -8.71 -2.79 -1.98
N THR A 155 -9.89 -3.27 -2.39
CA THR A 155 -11.14 -2.51 -2.33
C THR A 155 -11.55 -2.22 -0.88
N ARG A 156 -11.49 -3.22 0.03
CA ARG A 156 -11.82 -3.05 1.45
C ARG A 156 -10.88 -2.07 2.15
N VAL A 157 -9.58 -2.17 1.87
CA VAL A 157 -8.57 -1.25 2.41
C VAL A 157 -8.84 0.17 1.94
N LEU A 158 -9.12 0.38 0.66
CA LEU A 158 -9.45 1.69 0.13
C LEU A 158 -10.73 2.25 0.75
N ALA A 159 -11.79 1.45 0.85
CA ALA A 159 -13.05 1.85 1.46
C ALA A 159 -12.93 2.17 2.96
N ALA A 160 -11.89 1.66 3.62
CA ALA A 160 -11.62 1.92 5.03
C ALA A 160 -10.96 3.27 5.28
N MET A 161 -10.47 3.94 4.26
CA MET A 161 -9.80 5.25 4.40
C MET A 161 -10.84 6.35 4.64
N PRO A 162 -10.75 7.13 5.74
CA PRO A 162 -11.77 8.12 6.10
C PRO A 162 -12.00 9.20 5.03
N TRP A 163 -10.98 9.48 4.24
CA TRP A 163 -11.01 10.51 3.20
C TRP A 163 -11.56 10.04 1.85
N ILE A 164 -11.94 8.76 1.71
CA ILE A 164 -12.31 8.19 0.41
C ILE A 164 -13.55 8.84 -0.22
N GLY A 165 -14.52 9.28 0.58
CA GLY A 165 -15.72 9.96 0.09
C GLY A 165 -15.46 11.33 -0.54
N GLY A 166 -14.26 11.91 -0.36
CA GLY A 166 -13.87 13.21 -0.89
C GLY A 166 -13.03 13.17 -2.18
N VAL A 167 -12.83 11.98 -2.79
CA VAL A 167 -11.98 11.82 -3.96
C VAL A 167 -12.70 11.12 -5.11
N THR A 168 -12.25 11.37 -6.33
CA THR A 168 -12.74 10.64 -7.51
C THR A 168 -12.12 9.25 -7.53
N VAL A 169 -12.94 8.20 -7.55
CA VAL A 169 -12.48 6.81 -7.67
C VAL A 169 -12.89 6.24 -9.02
N VAL A 170 -11.92 5.83 -9.83
CA VAL A 170 -12.15 5.09 -11.07
C VAL A 170 -11.90 3.62 -10.80
N VAL A 171 -12.89 2.75 -10.99
CA VAL A 171 -12.77 1.30 -10.87
C VAL A 171 -12.48 0.72 -12.24
N LEU A 172 -11.24 0.33 -12.46
CA LEU A 172 -10.76 -0.24 -13.72
C LEU A 172 -10.70 -1.75 -13.66
N SER A 173 -11.30 -2.40 -14.66
CA SER A 173 -11.06 -3.81 -14.96
C SER A 173 -10.55 -3.96 -16.40
N VAL A 174 -9.52 -4.79 -16.58
CA VAL A 174 -8.97 -5.08 -17.91
C VAL A 174 -9.51 -6.42 -18.37
N ASP A 175 -10.27 -6.42 -19.44
CA ASP A 175 -10.79 -7.64 -20.06
C ASP A 175 -9.67 -8.33 -20.87
N ASP A 176 -9.23 -9.45 -20.36
CA ASP A 176 -8.23 -10.33 -20.99
C ASP A 176 -8.87 -11.63 -21.54
N GLY A 177 -10.21 -11.67 -21.58
CA GLY A 177 -10.99 -12.83 -22.01
C GLY A 177 -11.11 -13.96 -20.97
N ARG A 178 -10.58 -13.79 -19.76
CA ARG A 178 -10.55 -14.80 -18.69
C ARG A 178 -11.38 -14.40 -17.48
N ILE A 179 -11.54 -13.13 -17.26
CA ILE A 179 -12.28 -12.58 -16.13
C ILE A 179 -13.68 -12.13 -16.53
N ARG A 180 -14.50 -11.82 -15.53
CA ARG A 180 -15.80 -11.16 -15.70
C ARG A 180 -15.70 -9.72 -15.23
N PRO A 181 -15.27 -8.79 -16.11
CA PRO A 181 -14.98 -7.40 -15.71
C PRO A 181 -16.15 -6.71 -15.02
N HIS A 182 -17.37 -6.90 -15.54
CA HIS A 182 -18.58 -6.29 -14.98
C HIS A 182 -18.86 -6.74 -13.54
N GLY A 183 -18.68 -8.04 -13.23
CA GLY A 183 -18.90 -8.56 -11.90
C GLY A 183 -17.90 -8.01 -10.88
N ALA A 184 -16.62 -7.98 -11.24
CA ALA A 184 -15.57 -7.42 -10.40
C ALA A 184 -15.78 -5.92 -10.11
N ILE A 185 -16.19 -5.16 -11.14
CA ILE A 185 -16.50 -3.72 -10.98
C ILE A 185 -17.71 -3.52 -10.08
N GLN A 186 -18.82 -4.27 -10.30
CA GLN A 186 -20.03 -4.14 -9.50
C GLN A 186 -19.78 -4.45 -8.02
N GLU A 187 -19.01 -5.48 -7.74
CA GLU A 187 -18.62 -5.82 -6.36
C GLU A 187 -17.84 -4.69 -5.70
N ALA A 188 -16.83 -4.14 -6.38
CA ALA A 188 -16.05 -3.03 -5.86
C ALA A 188 -16.87 -1.75 -5.69
N GLN A 189 -17.76 -1.44 -6.65
CA GLN A 189 -18.66 -0.29 -6.56
C GLN A 189 -19.58 -0.39 -5.35
N ALA A 190 -20.17 -1.56 -5.09
CA ALA A 190 -21.06 -1.75 -3.94
C ALA A 190 -20.34 -1.48 -2.61
N VAL A 191 -19.10 -1.92 -2.45
CA VAL A 191 -18.29 -1.67 -1.26
C VAL A 191 -17.97 -0.19 -1.09
N LEU A 192 -17.58 0.50 -2.15
CA LEU A 192 -17.22 1.91 -2.12
C LEU A 192 -18.44 2.83 -1.91
N GLN A 193 -19.58 2.52 -2.53
CA GLN A 193 -20.83 3.25 -2.34
C GLN A 193 -21.35 3.15 -0.91
N ALA A 194 -21.14 2.02 -0.24
CA ALA A 194 -21.53 1.85 1.16
C ALA A 194 -20.82 2.81 2.13
N VAL A 195 -19.67 3.37 1.72
CA VAL A 195 -18.91 4.37 2.48
C VAL A 195 -19.00 5.79 1.90
N GLY A 196 -19.97 6.02 1.00
CA GLY A 196 -20.28 7.35 0.45
C GLY A 196 -19.38 7.78 -0.69
N ALA A 197 -18.58 6.89 -1.29
CA ALA A 197 -17.86 7.19 -2.51
C ALA A 197 -18.76 7.00 -3.76
N GLU A 198 -18.44 7.72 -4.83
CA GLU A 198 -19.12 7.60 -6.12
C GLU A 198 -18.16 7.07 -7.19
N PRO A 199 -17.94 5.73 -7.24
CA PRO A 199 -16.95 5.14 -8.13
C PRO A 199 -17.41 5.11 -9.59
N GLU A 200 -16.53 5.56 -10.49
CA GLU A 200 -16.72 5.53 -11.94
C GLU A 200 -16.27 4.17 -12.50
N PRO A 201 -17.16 3.37 -13.13
CA PRO A 201 -16.76 2.10 -13.72
C PRO A 201 -16.01 2.30 -15.02
N ARG A 202 -14.98 1.47 -15.26
CA ARG A 202 -14.23 1.48 -16.51
C ARG A 202 -13.79 0.08 -16.89
N ILE A 203 -14.01 -0.29 -18.14
CA ILE A 203 -13.48 -1.50 -18.75
C ILE A 203 -12.52 -1.11 -19.86
N ARG A 204 -11.37 -1.77 -19.92
CA ARG A 204 -10.41 -1.70 -21.02
C ARG A 204 -10.17 -3.09 -21.56
N GLU A 205 -10.15 -3.20 -22.88
CA GLU A 205 -9.70 -4.43 -23.53
C GLU A 205 -8.19 -4.54 -23.45
N SER A 206 -7.70 -5.73 -23.22
CA SER A 206 -6.28 -6.03 -23.21
C SER A 206 -5.70 -5.96 -24.63
N LEU A 207 -4.63 -5.23 -24.81
CA LEU A 207 -3.98 -5.06 -26.11
C LEU A 207 -3.08 -6.27 -26.44
N GLY A 208 -3.54 -7.23 -27.30
CA GLY A 208 -2.72 -8.26 -27.94
C GLY A 208 -2.87 -9.70 -27.39
N HIS A 209 -2.00 -10.63 -27.82
CA HIS A 209 -2.19 -12.08 -27.71
C HIS A 209 -1.48 -12.76 -26.53
N SER A 210 -0.78 -12.02 -25.64
CA SER A 210 -0.07 -12.57 -24.47
C SER A 210 -0.62 -11.96 -23.17
N VAL A 211 -1.37 -12.73 -22.43
CA VAL A 211 -2.30 -12.31 -21.38
C VAL A 211 -1.66 -11.50 -20.24
N SER A 212 -0.58 -11.98 -19.66
CA SER A 212 0.03 -11.30 -18.48
C SER A 212 0.77 -10.02 -18.84
N PHE A 213 1.25 -9.91 -20.07
CA PHE A 213 1.95 -8.73 -20.55
C PHE A 213 0.97 -7.56 -20.81
N ASN A 214 -0.25 -7.89 -21.13
CA ASN A 214 -1.26 -6.95 -21.62
C ASN A 214 -2.01 -6.23 -20.49
N VAL A 215 -2.43 -6.92 -19.43
CA VAL A 215 -3.07 -6.28 -18.27
C VAL A 215 -2.15 -5.22 -17.67
N ARG A 216 -0.88 -5.59 -17.43
CA ARG A 216 0.14 -4.68 -16.91
C ARG A 216 0.33 -3.45 -17.80
N SER A 217 0.50 -3.67 -19.11
CA SER A 217 0.72 -2.58 -20.06
C SER A 217 -0.50 -1.67 -20.18
N THR A 218 -1.71 -2.23 -20.14
CA THR A 218 -2.95 -1.45 -20.17
C THR A 218 -3.10 -0.57 -18.93
N VAL A 219 -2.78 -1.11 -17.73
CA VAL A 219 -2.82 -0.30 -16.50
C VAL A 219 -1.79 0.82 -16.55
N LEU A 220 -0.55 0.53 -16.97
CA LEU A 220 0.50 1.55 -17.07
C LEU A 220 0.17 2.62 -18.11
N GLU A 221 -0.42 2.25 -19.25
CA GLU A 221 -0.88 3.19 -20.26
C GLU A 221 -1.95 4.14 -19.73
N VAL A 222 -2.90 3.65 -18.91
CA VAL A 222 -3.90 4.50 -18.25
C VAL A 222 -3.21 5.48 -17.30
N LEU A 223 -2.24 5.01 -16.50
CA LEU A 223 -1.50 5.84 -15.55
C LEU A 223 -0.61 6.91 -16.23
N GLU A 224 -0.13 6.64 -17.43
CA GLU A 224 0.66 7.61 -18.22
C GLU A 224 -0.21 8.70 -18.85
N ARG A 225 -1.45 8.37 -19.22
CA ARG A 225 -2.35 9.26 -19.95
C ARG A 225 -3.30 10.07 -19.07
N GLU A 226 -3.55 9.61 -17.85
CA GLU A 226 -4.53 10.22 -16.96
C GLU A 226 -3.89 10.70 -15.67
N PRO A 227 -4.37 11.84 -15.13
CA PRO A 227 -3.89 12.32 -13.82
C PRO A 227 -4.44 11.40 -12.71
N VAL A 228 -3.63 10.47 -12.24
CA VAL A 228 -3.92 9.59 -11.11
C VAL A 228 -2.93 9.92 -9.99
N ASP A 229 -3.42 10.11 -8.76
CA ASP A 229 -2.58 10.38 -7.60
C ASP A 229 -2.22 9.09 -6.84
N LEU A 230 -3.13 8.12 -6.85
CA LEU A 230 -2.95 6.82 -6.19
C LEU A 230 -3.56 5.71 -7.05
N VAL A 231 -2.76 4.70 -7.39
CA VAL A 231 -3.26 3.45 -7.96
C VAL A 231 -3.34 2.39 -6.86
N VAL A 232 -4.45 1.66 -6.82
CA VAL A 232 -4.75 0.64 -5.82
C VAL A 232 -5.01 -0.68 -6.52
N LEU A 233 -4.35 -1.75 -6.08
CA LEU A 233 -4.48 -3.07 -6.71
C LEU A 233 -4.15 -4.20 -5.73
N GLY A 234 -4.61 -5.41 -6.07
CA GLY A 234 -4.25 -6.63 -5.37
C GLY A 234 -2.79 -7.03 -5.62
N ALA A 235 -2.14 -7.65 -4.64
CA ALA A 235 -0.79 -8.18 -4.78
C ALA A 235 -0.72 -9.34 -5.79
N ARG A 236 -1.80 -10.13 -5.88
CA ARG A 236 -1.98 -11.23 -6.82
C ARG A 236 -3.29 -11.03 -7.59
N GLY A 237 -3.34 -11.47 -8.82
CA GLY A 237 -4.56 -11.49 -9.63
C GLY A 237 -4.98 -12.93 -9.96
N LEU A 238 -6.07 -13.09 -10.72
CA LEU A 238 -6.61 -14.38 -11.19
C LEU A 238 -5.70 -15.10 -12.21
N GLY A 239 -4.46 -14.67 -12.43
CA GLY A 239 -3.51 -15.27 -13.35
C GLY A 239 -3.24 -16.73 -13.03
N LEU A 240 -3.10 -17.57 -14.09
CA LEU A 240 -2.87 -19.00 -14.01
C LEU A 240 -1.59 -19.36 -13.23
N GLY A 241 -1.77 -20.13 -12.17
CA GLY A 241 -0.72 -20.92 -11.52
C GLY A 241 -0.18 -20.33 -10.23
N HIS A 242 -0.45 -21.04 -9.14
CA HIS A 242 0.08 -20.79 -7.80
C HIS A 242 1.63 -20.74 -7.71
N HIS A 243 2.36 -21.01 -8.82
CA HIS A 243 3.80 -21.22 -8.84
C HIS A 243 4.60 -20.30 -9.76
N ILE A 244 3.98 -19.49 -10.64
CA ILE A 244 4.72 -18.71 -11.63
C ILE A 244 4.34 -17.23 -11.54
N LEU A 245 5.30 -16.39 -11.11
CA LEU A 245 5.27 -14.92 -11.07
C LEU A 245 4.19 -14.33 -10.13
N ARG A 246 4.40 -14.48 -8.83
CA ARG A 246 3.66 -13.75 -7.80
C ARG A 246 3.69 -12.25 -8.09
N GLY A 247 2.52 -11.67 -8.42
CA GLY A 247 2.36 -10.23 -8.45
C GLY A 247 3.03 -9.48 -9.60
N SER A 248 3.19 -10.09 -10.79
CA SER A 248 3.86 -9.44 -11.93
C SER A 248 3.24 -8.09 -12.32
N THR A 249 1.92 -7.93 -12.20
CA THR A 249 1.23 -6.67 -12.47
C THR A 249 1.48 -5.67 -11.34
N ALA A 250 1.30 -6.08 -10.07
CA ALA A 250 1.53 -5.22 -8.92
C ALA A 250 2.98 -4.74 -8.83
N ALA A 251 3.94 -5.65 -9.04
CA ALA A 251 5.36 -5.31 -9.08
C ALA A 251 5.68 -4.31 -10.21
N ALA A 252 5.19 -4.57 -11.41
CA ALA A 252 5.43 -3.67 -12.53
C ALA A 252 4.79 -2.30 -12.33
N VAL A 253 3.56 -2.23 -11.83
CA VAL A 253 2.90 -0.96 -11.50
C VAL A 253 3.68 -0.24 -10.40
N ALA A 254 4.09 -0.94 -9.33
CA ALA A 254 4.88 -0.33 -8.27
C ALA A 254 6.24 0.19 -8.74
N HIS A 255 6.88 -0.44 -9.73
CA HIS A 255 8.13 0.06 -10.30
C HIS A 255 7.96 1.22 -11.28
N HIS A 256 6.90 1.22 -12.09
CA HIS A 256 6.79 2.10 -13.26
C HIS A 256 5.69 3.16 -13.16
N ALA A 257 4.76 3.06 -12.21
CA ALA A 257 3.71 4.07 -12.06
C ALA A 257 4.30 5.45 -11.75
N PRO A 258 3.79 6.51 -12.39
CA PRO A 258 4.20 7.88 -12.10
C PRO A 258 3.61 8.43 -10.79
N CYS A 259 2.66 7.73 -10.18
CA CYS A 259 1.92 8.09 -8.98
C CYS A 259 2.22 7.16 -7.81
N SER A 260 1.66 7.45 -6.62
CA SER A 260 1.70 6.57 -5.47
C SER A 260 0.96 5.26 -5.74
N VAL A 261 1.37 4.17 -5.07
CA VAL A 261 0.83 2.83 -5.31
C VAL A 261 0.45 2.19 -3.97
N LEU A 262 -0.77 1.64 -3.88
CA LEU A 262 -1.20 0.81 -2.77
C LEU A 262 -1.43 -0.62 -3.26
N VAL A 263 -0.77 -1.57 -2.58
CA VAL A 263 -0.89 -3.00 -2.85
C VAL A 263 -1.47 -3.67 -1.62
N ALA A 264 -2.54 -4.44 -1.80
CA ALA A 264 -3.15 -5.21 -0.73
C ALA A 264 -3.15 -6.71 -1.05
N ARG A 265 -3.05 -7.53 0.00
CA ARG A 265 -3.08 -8.97 -0.09
C ARG A 265 -4.14 -9.50 0.87
N ALA A 266 -4.99 -10.39 0.40
CA ALA A 266 -5.90 -11.12 1.25
C ALA A 266 -5.13 -12.15 2.10
N ASP A 267 -5.65 -12.43 3.29
CA ASP A 267 -5.14 -13.53 4.10
C ASP A 267 -5.31 -14.85 3.37
N ASP A 268 -4.32 -15.76 3.51
CA ASP A 268 -4.33 -17.05 2.80
C ASP A 268 -5.55 -17.93 3.15
N ALA A 269 -6.26 -17.63 4.25
CA ALA A 269 -7.51 -18.28 4.64
C ALA A 269 -8.74 -17.91 3.76
N ASP A 270 -8.70 -16.79 3.06
CA ASP A 270 -9.79 -16.33 2.16
C ASP A 270 -9.66 -16.89 0.73
N ASP A 271 -8.53 -17.47 0.37
CA ASP A 271 -8.26 -18.03 -0.96
C ASP A 271 -8.89 -19.43 -1.17
N GLU A 272 -9.38 -20.09 -0.09
CA GLU A 272 -10.01 -21.42 -0.12
C GLU A 272 -11.56 -21.39 -0.15
N ARG A 273 -12.18 -20.21 -0.20
CA ARG A 273 -13.66 -20.16 -0.32
C ARG A 273 -14.06 -20.14 -1.80
N PRO A 274 -14.84 -21.14 -2.23
CA PRO A 274 -15.31 -21.29 -3.62
C PRO A 274 -16.26 -20.17 -4.04
#